data_14f44b4359a858a28fc072068774dd23
#
_entry.id   14f44b4359a858a28fc072068774dd23
#
_cell.length_a   1.000
_cell.length_b   1.000
_cell.length_c   1.000
_cell.angle_alpha   90.00
_cell.angle_beta   90.00
_cell.angle_gamma   90.00
#
_symmetry.space_group_name_H-M   'P 1'
#
loop_
_entity.id
_entity.type
_entity.pdbx_description
1 polymer ?
#
loop_
_entity_poly.entity_id
_entity_poly.type
_entity_poly.pdbx_seq_one_letter_code
_entity_poly.pdbx_strand_id
1 'polypeptide(L)'
;MYVARPLSEYTKNPDTLSLPPEGPNSGYLVIQDEESETYSCFGLCKNRTVRDLPFPQNKDLTVQYVQSSGESQDVSLDDAVFIPVLNLPLSSNRYYVIKPHGNHKGKAVTCSREEDKTTCCFCRCVKDIKPRPFDRKNIYQQFEVFVYEAACVGRGYFYAKSVAPDGFPPYFLRRKGWSVHTKTPKHYELDEAPGLNAALRARLPEFSVPPSYKSSEAVVVGKWYSPFLFIKDGIVKDQMKRSMFYQVTLEQKWEQVYSTQNIYHEAKSVSMDVTIDREAVYIAGNKAVWDEKNVVEGTIWFKSFGRAGEEATAGLSIELVQRMKWEQERAGWLGGNERQVRVERIEYSGEKGEWREFGCFVLVESFVFKRMDGSLLMTYDFKHPHQIKCTWD
;
A
#
# COMPACT_ATOMS: atom_id res chain seq x y z
N MET A 1 4.74 -0.46 -1.13
CA MET A 1 3.86 -0.98 -0.04
C MET A 1 4.35 -0.43 1.29
N TYR A 2 3.46 -0.24 2.25
CA TYR A 2 3.78 0.35 3.55
C TYR A 2 3.57 -0.65 4.67
N VAL A 3 4.58 -0.78 5.52
CA VAL A 3 4.46 -1.44 6.82
C VAL A 3 3.84 -0.42 7.79
N ALA A 4 2.92 -0.87 8.65
CA ALA A 4 2.26 -0.01 9.63
C ALA A 4 2.59 -0.49 11.05
N ARG A 5 3.11 0.40 11.88
CA ARG A 5 3.56 0.11 13.25
C ARG A 5 3.03 1.14 14.25
N PRO A 6 2.85 0.74 15.52
CA PRO A 6 2.45 1.63 16.57
C PRO A 6 3.45 2.77 16.82
N LEU A 7 2.95 3.95 17.14
CA LEU A 7 3.79 5.10 17.49
C LEU A 7 4.58 4.85 18.79
N SER A 8 3.99 4.07 19.71
CA SER A 8 4.65 3.67 20.95
C SER A 8 5.93 2.86 20.73
N GLU A 9 6.00 2.04 19.66
CA GLU A 9 7.21 1.29 19.28
C GLU A 9 8.35 2.24 18.92
N TYR A 10 8.06 3.29 18.14
CA TYR A 10 9.05 4.31 17.77
C TYR A 10 9.47 5.19 18.95
N THR A 11 8.55 5.44 19.89
CA THR A 11 8.87 6.19 21.11
C THR A 11 9.79 5.41 22.03
N LYS A 12 9.58 4.10 22.16
CA LYS A 12 10.44 3.19 22.95
C LYS A 12 11.81 2.96 22.31
N ASN A 13 11.86 2.92 20.98
CA ASN A 13 13.06 2.62 20.21
C ASN A 13 13.30 3.69 19.12
N PRO A 14 13.74 4.91 19.48
CA PRO A 14 13.88 6.03 18.53
C PRO A 14 14.83 5.74 17.35
N ASP A 15 15.81 4.87 17.53
CA ASP A 15 16.75 4.48 16.48
C ASP A 15 16.05 3.81 15.29
N THR A 16 14.90 3.18 15.52
CA THR A 16 14.09 2.55 14.46
C THR A 16 13.52 3.55 13.46
N LEU A 17 13.40 4.83 13.85
CA LEU A 17 12.99 5.90 12.93
C LEU A 17 13.99 6.11 11.78
N SER A 18 15.26 5.80 12.01
CA SER A 18 16.34 5.97 11.04
C SER A 18 16.55 4.75 10.14
N LEU A 19 15.86 3.64 10.41
CA LEU A 19 15.95 2.44 9.59
C LEU A 19 15.25 2.66 8.24
N PRO A 20 15.90 2.35 7.11
CA PRO A 20 15.24 2.38 5.82
C PRO A 20 14.16 1.29 5.73
N PRO A 21 13.08 1.52 5.00
CA PRO A 21 12.09 0.48 4.76
C PRO A 21 12.67 -0.67 3.94
N GLU A 22 12.23 -1.90 4.23
CA GLU A 22 12.72 -3.09 3.54
C GLU A 22 12.25 -3.13 2.08
N GLY A 23 13.21 -3.27 1.18
CA GLY A 23 13.01 -3.42 -0.26
C GLY A 23 12.59 -2.14 -1.00
N PRO A 24 12.57 -2.20 -2.33
CA PRO A 24 12.23 -1.06 -3.16
C PRO A 24 10.75 -0.67 -3.02
N ASN A 25 10.46 0.61 -3.24
CA ASN A 25 9.10 1.13 -3.24
C ASN A 25 8.31 0.80 -1.97
N SER A 26 9.00 0.86 -0.83
CA SER A 26 8.48 0.62 0.51
C SER A 26 8.49 1.87 1.36
N GLY A 27 7.65 1.89 2.39
CA GLY A 27 7.57 2.97 3.37
C GLY A 27 6.98 2.49 4.68
N TYR A 28 6.87 3.40 5.63
CA TYR A 28 6.25 3.17 6.92
C TYR A 28 5.00 4.03 7.07
N LEU A 29 3.95 3.48 7.66
CA LEU A 29 2.84 4.23 8.25
C LEU A 29 2.94 4.12 9.76
N VAL A 30 2.52 5.18 10.44
CA VAL A 30 2.53 5.26 11.90
C VAL A 30 1.10 5.22 12.41
N ILE A 31 0.85 4.37 13.39
CA ILE A 31 -0.44 4.19 14.02
C ILE A 31 -0.38 4.79 15.42
N GLN A 32 -1.18 5.80 15.67
CA GLN A 32 -1.38 6.27 17.04
C GLN A 32 -2.20 5.23 17.80
N ASP A 33 -1.53 4.54 18.71
CA ASP A 33 -2.08 3.51 19.59
C ASP A 33 -2.40 4.09 20.98
N GLU A 34 -3.08 3.30 21.82
CA GLU A 34 -3.51 3.72 23.15
C GLU A 34 -2.34 4.16 24.04
N GLU A 35 -1.18 3.49 23.91
CA GLU A 35 0.00 3.80 24.72
C GLU A 35 0.63 5.15 24.32
N SER A 36 0.53 5.54 23.05
CA SER A 36 1.02 6.82 22.55
C SER A 36 0.03 7.98 22.77
N GLU A 37 -1.20 7.69 23.21
CA GLU A 37 -2.19 8.72 23.53
C GLU A 37 -1.85 9.46 24.82
N THR A 38 -1.92 10.78 24.76
CA THR A 38 -1.70 11.63 25.94
C THR A 38 -3.02 12.21 26.44
N TYR A 39 -3.14 12.33 27.76
CA TYR A 39 -4.33 12.86 28.41
C TYR A 39 -3.98 14.15 29.16
N SER A 40 -4.93 15.07 29.21
CA SER A 40 -4.92 16.31 30.01
C SER A 40 -6.04 16.24 31.07
N CYS A 41 -6.15 17.28 31.91
CA CYS A 41 -7.19 17.40 32.93
C CYS A 41 -7.24 16.16 33.87
N PHE A 42 -6.10 15.79 34.48
CA PHE A 42 -6.01 14.63 35.38
C PHE A 42 -6.42 13.30 34.72
N GLY A 43 -6.16 13.12 33.45
CA GLY A 43 -6.47 11.89 32.71
C GLY A 43 -7.89 11.82 32.12
N LEU A 44 -8.70 12.88 32.27
CA LEU A 44 -10.10 12.88 31.80
C LEU A 44 -10.28 13.31 30.34
N CYS A 45 -9.37 14.16 29.83
CA CYS A 45 -9.49 14.71 28.48
C CYS A 45 -8.36 14.16 27.60
N LYS A 46 -8.72 13.46 26.54
CA LYS A 46 -7.76 13.02 25.53
C LYS A 46 -7.15 14.21 24.80
N ASN A 47 -5.83 14.29 24.80
CA ASN A 47 -5.13 15.33 24.07
C ASN A 47 -5.10 15.00 22.57
N ARG A 48 -5.66 15.87 21.76
CA ARG A 48 -5.74 15.68 20.30
C ARG A 48 -4.63 16.42 19.55
N THR A 49 -3.70 17.07 20.25
CA THR A 49 -2.60 17.80 19.61
C THR A 49 -1.40 16.88 19.44
N VAL A 50 -0.90 16.80 18.21
CA VAL A 50 0.36 16.09 17.91
C VAL A 50 1.51 16.95 18.41
N ARG A 51 2.41 16.38 19.20
CA ARG A 51 3.53 17.09 19.81
C ARG A 51 4.84 16.92 19.08
N ASP A 52 5.04 15.75 18.47
CA ASP A 52 6.30 15.34 17.86
C ASP A 52 6.06 14.63 16.52
N LEU A 53 7.12 14.43 15.75
CA LEU A 53 7.13 13.63 14.54
C LEU A 53 7.51 12.17 14.87
N PRO A 54 7.06 11.19 14.08
CA PRO A 54 6.30 11.28 12.84
C PRO A 54 4.78 11.46 13.07
N PHE A 55 4.09 12.01 12.06
CA PHE A 55 2.63 12.14 12.10
C PHE A 55 1.93 10.79 11.94
N PRO A 56 0.82 10.52 12.68
CA PRO A 56 0.05 9.30 12.55
C PRO A 56 -0.86 9.32 11.31
N GLN A 57 -0.94 8.18 10.58
CA GLN A 57 -1.78 8.03 9.40
C GLN A 57 -3.15 7.40 9.69
N ASN A 58 -3.37 6.82 10.88
CA ASN A 58 -4.68 6.32 11.32
C ASN A 58 -5.56 7.42 11.94
N LYS A 59 -5.20 8.67 11.76
CA LYS A 59 -5.98 9.84 12.23
C LYS A 59 -6.17 10.83 11.08
N ASP A 60 -7.32 11.49 11.07
CA ASP A 60 -7.52 12.69 10.26
C ASP A 60 -6.78 13.86 10.91
N LEU A 61 -5.98 14.59 10.13
CA LEU A 61 -5.13 15.66 10.62
C LEU A 61 -5.63 17.02 10.14
N THR A 62 -5.75 17.96 11.08
CA THR A 62 -6.06 19.37 10.82
C THR A 62 -4.86 20.23 11.22
N VAL A 63 -4.26 20.90 10.26
CA VAL A 63 -3.23 21.92 10.47
C VAL A 63 -3.91 23.20 10.94
N GLN A 64 -3.53 23.70 12.10
CA GLN A 64 -4.05 24.93 12.68
C GLN A 64 -2.93 25.97 12.81
N TYR A 65 -3.20 27.18 12.33
CA TYR A 65 -2.32 28.33 12.56
C TYR A 65 -3.13 29.47 13.19
N VAL A 66 -2.58 30.02 14.27
CA VAL A 66 -3.18 31.12 15.00
C VAL A 66 -2.30 32.37 14.80
N GLN A 67 -2.87 33.39 14.26
CA GLN A 67 -2.21 34.71 14.12
C GLN A 67 -2.90 35.71 15.05
N SER A 68 -2.14 36.24 16.00
CA SER A 68 -2.62 37.31 16.88
C SER A 68 -2.26 38.65 16.28
N SER A 69 -3.24 39.52 16.11
CA SER A 69 -3.07 40.91 15.64
C SER A 69 -3.81 41.84 16.62
N GLY A 70 -3.06 42.30 17.63
CA GLY A 70 -3.66 43.14 18.69
C GLY A 70 -4.70 42.36 19.51
N GLU A 71 -5.94 42.83 19.53
CA GLU A 71 -7.05 42.19 20.26
C GLU A 71 -7.76 41.09 19.49
N SER A 72 -7.45 40.91 18.20
CA SER A 72 -8.07 39.88 17.37
C SER A 72 -7.15 38.67 17.14
N GLN A 73 -7.73 37.48 17.11
CA GLN A 73 -7.06 36.25 16.74
C GLN A 73 -7.70 35.66 15.48
N ASP A 74 -6.91 35.54 14.42
CA ASP A 74 -7.31 34.86 13.20
C ASP A 74 -6.82 33.38 13.27
N VAL A 75 -7.73 32.42 13.16
CA VAL A 75 -7.44 31.00 13.17
C VAL A 75 -7.66 30.44 11.78
N SER A 76 -6.60 29.91 11.19
CA SER A 76 -6.64 29.18 9.92
C SER A 76 -6.63 27.67 10.20
N LEU A 77 -7.56 26.93 9.59
CA LEU A 77 -7.68 25.48 9.69
C LEU A 77 -7.60 24.85 8.30
N ASP A 78 -6.69 23.91 8.11
CA ASP A 78 -6.47 23.21 6.86
C ASP A 78 -6.40 21.70 7.11
N ASP A 79 -7.39 20.94 6.63
CA ASP A 79 -7.32 19.50 6.67
C ASP A 79 -6.33 18.97 5.64
N ALA A 80 -5.48 18.01 6.04
CA ALA A 80 -4.44 17.44 5.20
C ALA A 80 -4.12 16.00 5.58
N VAL A 81 -3.86 15.16 4.58
CA VAL A 81 -3.34 13.80 4.77
C VAL A 81 -1.85 13.81 4.47
N PHE A 82 -1.04 13.39 5.44
CA PHE A 82 0.41 13.31 5.32
C PHE A 82 0.80 11.84 5.09
N ILE A 83 1.27 11.51 3.89
CA ILE A 83 1.74 10.16 3.55
C ILE A 83 3.27 10.20 3.47
N PRO A 84 4.00 9.40 4.26
CA PRO A 84 5.45 9.32 4.22
C PRO A 84 5.96 8.96 2.82
N VAL A 85 7.05 9.59 2.39
CA VAL A 85 7.66 9.36 1.07
C VAL A 85 8.28 7.97 1.03
N LEU A 86 8.04 7.23 -0.05
CA LEU A 86 8.62 5.89 -0.25
C LEU A 86 10.14 5.91 -0.27
N ASN A 87 10.75 4.79 0.12
CA ASN A 87 12.20 4.54 0.14
C ASN A 87 12.99 5.40 1.13
N LEU A 88 12.30 6.09 2.04
CA LEU A 88 12.94 6.92 3.05
C LEU A 88 12.59 6.44 4.46
N PRO A 89 13.53 6.58 5.41
CA PRO A 89 13.25 6.35 6.83
C PRO A 89 12.28 7.43 7.35
N LEU A 90 11.57 7.13 8.44
CA LEU A 90 10.65 8.10 9.06
C LEU A 90 11.37 9.33 9.58
N SER A 91 12.63 9.21 10.02
CA SER A 91 13.47 10.33 10.46
C SER A 91 13.73 11.39 9.38
N SER A 92 13.49 11.05 8.10
CA SER A 92 13.54 12.05 7.02
C SER A 92 12.45 13.11 7.12
N ASN A 93 11.36 12.83 7.85
CA ASN A 93 10.20 13.69 8.03
C ASN A 93 9.62 14.22 6.70
N ARG A 94 9.76 13.42 5.62
CA ARG A 94 9.28 13.78 4.28
C ARG A 94 7.93 13.16 3.99
N TYR A 95 7.01 14.00 3.51
CA TYR A 95 5.62 13.61 3.26
C TYR A 95 5.12 14.12 1.92
N TYR A 96 4.25 13.33 1.28
CA TYR A 96 3.27 13.83 0.34
C TYR A 96 2.08 14.38 1.14
N VAL A 97 1.61 15.56 0.78
CA VAL A 97 0.47 16.21 1.46
C VAL A 97 -0.72 16.26 0.52
N ILE A 98 -1.82 15.64 0.92
CA ILE A 98 -3.00 15.48 0.08
C ILE A 98 -4.19 16.22 0.68
N LYS A 99 -4.99 16.88 -0.16
CA LYS A 99 -6.24 17.52 0.27
C LYS A 99 -7.35 16.48 0.43
N PRO A 100 -7.87 16.24 1.67
CA PRO A 100 -8.90 15.23 1.92
C PRO A 100 -10.30 15.66 1.51
N HIS A 101 -10.55 16.98 1.37
CA HIS A 101 -11.88 17.56 1.16
C HIS A 101 -11.90 18.64 0.06
N GLY A 102 -13.09 19.09 -0.30
CA GLY A 102 -13.34 20.21 -1.21
C GLY A 102 -13.09 19.90 -2.68
N ASN A 103 -12.94 20.97 -3.48
CA ASN A 103 -12.77 20.90 -4.93
C ASN A 103 -11.47 20.19 -5.35
N HIS A 104 -10.48 20.18 -4.47
CA HIS A 104 -9.16 19.58 -4.69
C HIS A 104 -8.99 18.22 -3.98
N LYS A 105 -10.08 17.59 -3.53
CA LYS A 105 -10.04 16.29 -2.88
C LYS A 105 -9.26 15.26 -3.73
N GLY A 106 -8.28 14.60 -3.10
CA GLY A 106 -7.41 13.59 -3.71
C GLY A 106 -6.23 14.15 -4.50
N LYS A 107 -6.09 15.48 -4.59
CA LYS A 107 -4.95 16.11 -5.24
C LYS A 107 -3.82 16.39 -4.25
N ALA A 108 -2.59 16.26 -4.73
CA ALA A 108 -1.40 16.58 -3.97
C ALA A 108 -1.18 18.09 -3.90
N VAL A 109 -0.90 18.56 -2.70
CA VAL A 109 -0.41 19.91 -2.46
C VAL A 109 0.92 20.06 -3.20
N THR A 110 1.13 21.20 -3.86
CA THR A 110 2.30 21.42 -4.71
C THR A 110 2.94 22.75 -4.36
N CYS A 111 4.27 22.79 -4.25
CA CYS A 111 5.03 24.00 -4.04
C CYS A 111 4.96 24.92 -5.26
N SER A 112 4.86 26.21 -5.02
CA SER A 112 5.06 27.26 -6.04
C SER A 112 6.54 27.38 -6.39
N ARG A 113 6.84 27.93 -7.55
CA ARG A 113 8.19 28.23 -8.01
C ARG A 113 8.46 29.71 -8.06
N GLU A 114 9.68 30.09 -8.39
CA GLU A 114 10.06 31.49 -8.58
C GLU A 114 9.20 32.19 -9.67
N GLU A 115 8.83 31.46 -10.71
CA GLU A 115 7.95 31.91 -11.80
C GLU A 115 6.51 32.20 -11.36
N ASP A 116 6.06 31.59 -10.26
CA ASP A 116 4.72 31.80 -9.69
C ASP A 116 4.65 33.07 -8.80
N LYS A 117 5.76 33.81 -8.64
CA LYS A 117 5.78 35.06 -7.91
C LYS A 117 5.02 36.17 -8.68
N THR A 118 4.15 36.84 -7.97
CA THR A 118 3.40 38.00 -8.49
C THR A 118 3.81 39.28 -7.73
N THR A 119 3.75 40.43 -8.40
CA THR A 119 3.98 41.72 -7.75
C THR A 119 2.69 42.13 -7.07
N CYS A 120 2.74 42.31 -5.75
CA CYS A 120 1.64 42.84 -4.96
C CYS A 120 2.14 44.04 -4.17
N CYS A 121 1.57 45.23 -4.39
CA CYS A 121 1.89 46.44 -3.66
C CYS A 121 3.40 46.73 -3.50
N PHE A 122 4.16 46.70 -4.62
CA PHE A 122 5.61 46.93 -4.68
C PHE A 122 6.50 45.77 -4.15
N CYS A 123 5.89 44.69 -3.61
CA CYS A 123 6.62 43.50 -3.16
C CYS A 123 6.34 42.32 -4.06
N ARG A 124 7.36 41.45 -4.27
CA ARG A 124 7.17 40.15 -4.91
C ARG A 124 6.61 39.17 -3.89
N CYS A 125 5.37 38.74 -4.09
CA CYS A 125 4.68 37.75 -3.26
C CYS A 125 4.60 36.40 -3.95
N VAL A 126 4.84 35.33 -3.21
CA VAL A 126 4.62 33.95 -3.71
C VAL A 126 3.13 33.69 -3.69
N LYS A 127 2.55 33.41 -4.87
CA LYS A 127 1.17 32.98 -4.99
C LYS A 127 1.11 31.45 -4.87
N ASP A 128 0.28 30.96 -3.94
CA ASP A 128 0.06 29.54 -3.81
C ASP A 128 -0.61 28.96 -5.08
N ILE A 129 -0.03 27.91 -5.64
CA ILE A 129 -0.63 27.20 -6.77
C ILE A 129 -1.68 26.22 -6.28
N LYS A 130 -2.63 25.88 -7.16
CA LYS A 130 -3.68 24.90 -6.84
C LYS A 130 -3.10 23.50 -6.73
N PRO A 131 -3.61 22.65 -5.81
CA PRO A 131 -3.22 21.24 -5.74
C PRO A 131 -3.40 20.54 -7.10
N ARG A 132 -2.42 19.73 -7.47
CA ARG A 132 -2.33 19.02 -8.76
C ARG A 132 -2.55 17.51 -8.58
N PRO A 133 -2.82 16.74 -9.63
CA PRO A 133 -2.77 15.28 -9.56
C PRO A 133 -1.45 14.82 -8.94
N PHE A 134 -1.50 13.73 -8.19
CA PHE A 134 -0.31 13.18 -7.56
C PHE A 134 0.66 12.64 -8.62
N ASP A 135 1.91 13.03 -8.50
CA ASP A 135 3.03 12.50 -9.26
C ASP A 135 4.20 12.24 -8.30
N ARG A 136 4.52 10.97 -8.10
CA ARG A 136 5.59 10.53 -7.21
C ARG A 136 6.95 11.12 -7.54
N LYS A 137 7.23 11.34 -8.82
CA LYS A 137 8.51 11.89 -9.31
C LYS A 137 8.62 13.39 -9.10
N ASN A 138 7.51 14.05 -8.83
CA ASN A 138 7.47 15.50 -8.68
C ASN A 138 7.94 15.91 -7.28
N ILE A 139 9.19 16.36 -7.16
CA ILE A 139 9.78 16.80 -5.89
C ILE A 139 9.10 18.05 -5.30
N TYR A 140 8.35 18.82 -6.10
CA TYR A 140 7.54 19.96 -5.62
C TYR A 140 6.28 19.51 -4.87
N GLN A 141 5.94 18.22 -4.89
CA GLN A 141 4.86 17.63 -4.10
C GLN A 141 5.36 16.95 -2.81
N GLN A 142 6.65 17.09 -2.50
CA GLN A 142 7.28 16.53 -1.32
C GLN A 142 7.66 17.66 -0.34
N PHE A 143 7.31 17.45 0.93
CA PHE A 143 7.51 18.41 2.00
C PHE A 143 8.31 17.77 3.12
N GLU A 144 9.34 18.46 3.60
CA GLU A 144 10.08 18.08 4.80
C GLU A 144 9.54 18.90 5.97
N VAL A 145 9.07 18.24 7.01
CA VAL A 145 8.45 18.86 8.19
C VAL A 145 9.46 18.92 9.33
N PHE A 146 9.50 20.06 10.00
CA PHE A 146 10.40 20.35 11.12
C PHE A 146 9.58 20.71 12.35
N VAL A 147 10.05 20.31 13.51
CA VAL A 147 9.55 20.85 14.77
C VAL A 147 10.02 22.30 14.90
N TYR A 148 9.11 23.19 15.29
CA TYR A 148 9.39 24.58 15.54
C TYR A 148 9.58 24.82 17.04
N GLU A 149 10.82 24.99 17.43
CA GLU A 149 11.22 25.31 18.80
C GLU A 149 11.47 26.82 18.93
N ALA A 150 10.67 27.51 19.71
CA ALA A 150 10.94 28.89 20.10
C ALA A 150 10.93 28.99 21.62
N ALA A 151 11.78 29.83 22.17
CA ALA A 151 12.05 29.94 23.61
C ALA A 151 10.80 30.17 24.48
N CYS A 152 9.71 30.68 23.90
CA CYS A 152 8.44 30.94 24.58
C CYS A 152 7.28 30.09 24.10
N VAL A 153 7.52 29.11 23.21
CA VAL A 153 6.49 28.29 22.59
C VAL A 153 6.74 26.85 22.98
N GLY A 154 5.74 26.19 23.58
CA GLY A 154 5.86 24.78 23.98
C GLY A 154 6.02 23.84 22.79
N ARG A 155 6.16 22.54 23.06
CA ARG A 155 6.20 21.49 22.02
C ARG A 155 4.89 21.38 21.24
N GLY A 156 4.94 20.87 20.00
CA GLY A 156 3.77 20.63 19.15
C GLY A 156 3.54 21.68 18.09
N TYR A 157 4.56 22.45 17.76
CA TYR A 157 4.54 23.43 16.67
C TYR A 157 5.50 23.00 15.56
N PHE A 158 5.12 23.29 14.31
CA PHE A 158 5.83 22.80 13.15
C PHE A 158 5.98 23.91 12.08
N TYR A 159 6.81 23.62 11.09
CA TYR A 159 6.86 24.30 9.81
C TYR A 159 7.34 23.30 8.74
N ALA A 160 7.07 23.58 7.47
CA ALA A 160 7.53 22.73 6.39
C ALA A 160 8.37 23.50 5.38
N LYS A 161 9.33 22.79 4.78
CA LYS A 161 10.10 23.23 3.62
C LYS A 161 9.76 22.36 2.41
N SER A 162 9.98 22.92 1.23
CA SER A 162 9.96 22.15 -0.02
C SER A 162 11.21 21.26 -0.09
N VAL A 163 11.06 20.03 -0.62
CA VAL A 163 12.20 19.20 -1.00
C VAL A 163 12.89 19.76 -2.24
N ALA A 164 12.11 20.42 -3.14
CA ALA A 164 12.66 21.16 -4.26
C ALA A 164 13.39 22.44 -3.76
N PRO A 165 14.68 22.66 -4.15
CA PRO A 165 15.47 23.77 -3.63
C PRO A 165 14.88 25.16 -3.89
N ASP A 166 14.19 25.32 -5.01
CA ASP A 166 13.53 26.56 -5.46
C ASP A 166 12.02 26.58 -5.16
N GLY A 167 11.53 25.56 -4.44
CA GLY A 167 10.11 25.40 -4.13
C GLY A 167 9.67 26.20 -2.91
N PHE A 168 8.50 26.83 -3.02
CA PHE A 168 7.85 27.53 -1.93
C PHE A 168 6.60 26.73 -1.50
N PRO A 169 6.59 26.16 -0.29
CA PRO A 169 5.40 25.49 0.23
C PRO A 169 4.20 26.46 0.25
N PRO A 170 2.96 25.96 0.15
CA PRO A 170 1.79 26.83 0.28
C PRO A 170 1.73 27.43 1.67
N TYR A 171 1.00 28.53 1.79
CA TYR A 171 0.97 29.42 2.94
C TYR A 171 0.68 28.70 4.27
N PHE A 172 -0.24 27.71 4.26
CA PHE A 172 -0.60 26.98 5.47
C PHE A 172 0.52 26.03 5.98
N LEU A 173 1.52 25.68 5.15
CA LEU A 173 2.65 24.83 5.53
C LEU A 173 3.94 25.62 5.76
N ARG A 174 4.19 26.70 5.01
CA ARG A 174 5.44 27.47 5.12
C ARG A 174 5.53 28.37 6.34
N ARG A 175 4.38 28.74 6.94
CA ARG A 175 4.37 29.50 8.19
C ARG A 175 5.07 28.71 9.28
N LYS A 176 5.77 29.38 10.16
CA LYS A 176 6.38 28.76 11.34
C LYS A 176 5.39 28.80 12.49
N GLY A 177 5.25 27.69 13.22
CA GLY A 177 4.44 27.63 14.43
C GLY A 177 2.98 27.20 14.22
N TRP A 178 2.67 26.42 13.13
CA TRP A 178 1.38 25.76 13.08
C TRP A 178 1.38 24.49 13.94
N SER A 179 0.23 24.13 14.49
CA SER A 179 0.00 22.90 15.24
C SER A 179 -0.83 21.91 14.43
N VAL A 180 -0.83 20.65 14.85
CA VAL A 180 -1.63 19.58 14.23
C VAL A 180 -2.56 18.97 15.25
N HIS A 181 -3.84 18.88 14.88
CA HIS A 181 -4.88 18.24 15.67
C HIS A 181 -5.38 16.97 15.01
N THR A 182 -5.57 15.93 15.81
CA THR A 182 -6.05 14.63 15.36
C THR A 182 -7.55 14.50 15.57
N LYS A 183 -8.23 13.82 14.62
CA LYS A 183 -9.60 13.31 14.75
C LYS A 183 -9.62 11.84 14.37
N THR A 184 -10.51 11.07 14.97
CA THR A 184 -10.74 9.69 14.54
C THR A 184 -11.44 9.67 13.18
N PRO A 185 -10.88 8.99 12.18
CA PRO A 185 -11.51 8.85 10.88
C PRO A 185 -12.83 8.11 10.98
N LYS A 186 -13.80 8.45 10.11
CA LYS A 186 -15.12 7.80 10.08
C LYS A 186 -15.21 6.64 9.09
N HIS A 187 -14.27 6.57 8.13
CA HIS A 187 -14.40 5.71 6.94
C HIS A 187 -13.25 4.74 6.77
N TYR A 188 -12.28 4.74 7.66
CA TYR A 188 -11.19 3.76 7.65
C TYR A 188 -10.60 3.59 9.04
N GLU A 189 -10.04 2.41 9.26
CA GLU A 189 -9.27 2.06 10.44
C GLU A 189 -7.99 1.37 9.97
N LEU A 190 -6.84 1.83 10.44
CA LEU A 190 -5.56 1.20 10.18
C LEU A 190 -5.09 0.49 11.43
N ASP A 191 -4.91 -0.82 11.30
CA ASP A 191 -4.26 -1.68 12.27
C ASP A 191 -2.80 -1.89 11.94
N GLU A 192 -2.10 -2.64 12.77
CA GLU A 192 -0.76 -3.08 12.49
C GLU A 192 -0.68 -3.91 11.19
N ALA A 193 0.36 -3.64 10.43
CA ALA A 193 0.72 -4.40 9.24
C ALA A 193 2.23 -4.61 9.23
N PRO A 194 2.71 -5.72 9.82
CA PRO A 194 4.14 -5.93 10.11
C PRO A 194 4.99 -6.19 8.87
N GLY A 195 4.39 -6.32 7.69
CA GLY A 195 5.07 -6.70 6.46
C GLY A 195 5.10 -8.22 6.28
N LEU A 196 6.18 -8.74 5.73
CA LEU A 196 6.37 -10.16 5.47
C LEU A 196 6.75 -10.92 6.74
N ASN A 197 6.05 -12.03 7.01
CA ASN A 197 6.52 -13.05 7.95
C ASN A 197 7.34 -14.11 7.20
N ALA A 198 8.65 -13.86 7.10
CA ALA A 198 9.56 -14.72 6.33
C ALA A 198 9.62 -16.15 6.86
N ALA A 199 9.51 -16.36 8.18
CA ALA A 199 9.54 -17.68 8.80
C ALA A 199 8.28 -18.47 8.45
N LEU A 200 7.11 -17.85 8.47
CA LEU A 200 5.85 -18.48 8.08
C LEU A 200 5.83 -18.78 6.58
N ARG A 201 6.27 -17.83 5.73
CA ARG A 201 6.38 -18.01 4.29
C ARG A 201 7.25 -19.22 3.93
N ALA A 202 8.40 -19.37 4.60
CA ALA A 202 9.34 -20.45 4.32
C ALA A 202 8.83 -21.85 4.69
N ARG A 203 7.86 -21.96 5.60
CA ARG A 203 7.26 -23.25 5.99
C ARG A 203 6.38 -23.84 4.91
N LEU A 204 5.87 -23.04 3.99
CA LEU A 204 4.85 -23.37 3.01
C LEU A 204 3.54 -23.87 3.65
N PRO A 205 2.39 -23.76 2.98
CA PRO A 205 1.14 -24.35 3.47
C PRO A 205 1.24 -25.87 3.57
N GLU A 206 0.60 -26.44 4.58
CA GLU A 206 0.47 -27.88 4.70
C GLU A 206 -0.18 -28.45 3.43
N PHE A 207 0.37 -29.56 2.94
CA PHE A 207 -0.12 -30.23 1.75
C PHE A 207 -0.87 -31.51 2.13
N SER A 208 -2.14 -31.38 2.44
CA SER A 208 -3.08 -32.48 2.69
C SER A 208 -4.32 -32.36 1.82
N VAL A 209 -4.11 -31.99 0.52
CA VAL A 209 -5.19 -31.67 -0.41
C VAL A 209 -5.55 -32.94 -1.22
N PRO A 210 -6.81 -33.43 -1.10
CA PRO A 210 -7.28 -34.52 -1.94
C PRO A 210 -7.27 -34.14 -3.43
N PRO A 211 -7.07 -35.12 -4.35
CA PRO A 211 -7.04 -34.87 -5.79
C PRO A 211 -8.31 -34.21 -6.34
N SER A 212 -9.45 -34.43 -5.69
CA SER A 212 -10.76 -33.84 -6.06
C SER A 212 -10.91 -32.35 -5.78
N TYR A 213 -10.02 -31.77 -4.95
CA TYR A 213 -10.08 -30.35 -4.58
C TYR A 213 -9.28 -29.49 -5.57
N LYS A 214 -9.78 -28.28 -5.81
CA LYS A 214 -9.13 -27.31 -6.72
C LYS A 214 -8.01 -26.52 -6.06
N SER A 215 -8.06 -26.34 -4.75
CA SER A 215 -7.02 -25.63 -4.00
C SER A 215 -7.04 -26.02 -2.52
N SER A 216 -5.90 -25.79 -1.84
CA SER A 216 -5.83 -25.78 -0.38
C SER A 216 -6.45 -24.51 0.20
N GLU A 217 -6.59 -24.46 1.52
CA GLU A 217 -6.81 -23.21 2.23
C GLU A 217 -5.62 -22.27 2.04
N ALA A 218 -5.90 -20.96 2.07
CA ALA A 218 -4.89 -19.92 1.93
C ALA A 218 -4.33 -19.55 3.31
N VAL A 219 -3.01 -19.36 3.39
CA VAL A 219 -2.29 -18.92 4.60
C VAL A 219 -1.74 -17.53 4.35
N VAL A 220 -2.10 -16.55 5.20
CA VAL A 220 -1.58 -15.19 5.13
C VAL A 220 -0.16 -15.14 5.69
N VAL A 221 0.80 -14.79 4.86
CA VAL A 221 2.23 -14.74 5.22
C VAL A 221 2.78 -13.31 5.23
N GLY A 222 1.98 -12.33 4.84
CA GLY A 222 2.38 -10.93 4.90
C GLY A 222 1.18 -9.99 4.88
N LYS A 223 1.33 -8.81 5.50
CA LYS A 223 0.30 -7.76 5.54
C LYS A 223 0.96 -6.39 5.42
N TRP A 224 0.44 -5.56 4.52
CA TRP A 224 0.84 -4.17 4.29
C TRP A 224 -0.39 -3.30 4.03
N TYR A 225 -0.16 -2.00 3.92
CA TYR A 225 -1.12 -1.06 3.35
C TYR A 225 -0.57 -0.38 2.10
N SER A 226 -1.46 0.05 1.24
CA SER A 226 -1.17 0.95 0.13
C SER A 226 -2.14 2.12 0.16
N PRO A 227 -1.67 3.37 0.22
CA PRO A 227 -2.53 4.53 0.04
C PRO A 227 -3.14 4.55 -1.37
N PHE A 228 -4.31 5.14 -1.50
CA PHE A 228 -5.02 5.33 -2.78
C PHE A 228 -4.17 5.99 -3.88
N LEU A 229 -3.09 6.67 -3.51
CA LEU A 229 -2.16 7.31 -4.43
C LEU A 229 -1.54 6.34 -5.43
N PHE A 230 -1.34 5.09 -5.01
CA PHE A 230 -0.68 4.03 -5.79
C PHE A 230 -1.66 3.03 -6.40
N ILE A 231 -2.95 3.20 -6.16
CA ILE A 231 -4.03 2.34 -6.67
C ILE A 231 -5.08 3.22 -7.33
N LYS A 232 -5.61 2.78 -8.47
CA LYS A 232 -6.72 3.43 -9.15
C LYS A 232 -7.94 2.51 -9.11
N ASP A 233 -8.97 2.96 -8.41
CA ASP A 233 -10.24 2.25 -8.21
C ASP A 233 -11.40 3.21 -8.47
N GLY A 234 -11.59 3.52 -9.75
CA GLY A 234 -12.56 4.50 -10.21
C GLY A 234 -12.09 5.96 -10.05
N ILE A 235 -13.03 6.87 -9.85
CA ILE A 235 -12.76 8.32 -9.74
C ILE A 235 -12.16 8.62 -8.37
N VAL A 236 -11.03 9.34 -8.33
CA VAL A 236 -10.25 9.64 -7.11
C VAL A 236 -11.09 10.20 -5.96
N LYS A 237 -12.07 11.07 -6.24
CA LYS A 237 -12.94 11.66 -5.21
C LYS A 237 -13.81 10.61 -4.52
N ASP A 238 -14.32 9.64 -5.29
CA ASP A 238 -15.17 8.57 -4.78
C ASP A 238 -14.32 7.46 -4.15
N GLN A 239 -13.16 7.18 -4.72
CA GLN A 239 -12.16 6.28 -4.15
C GLN A 239 -11.79 6.70 -2.73
N MET A 240 -11.44 7.97 -2.50
CA MET A 240 -11.12 8.48 -1.17
C MET A 240 -12.28 8.46 -0.16
N LYS A 241 -13.53 8.40 -0.63
CA LYS A 241 -14.69 8.23 0.27
C LYS A 241 -14.83 6.78 0.71
N ARG A 242 -14.55 5.84 -0.21
CA ARG A 242 -14.70 4.39 0.03
C ARG A 242 -13.47 3.80 0.70
N SER A 243 -12.28 4.17 0.21
CA SER A 243 -11.03 3.58 0.68
C SER A 243 -9.85 4.52 0.45
N MET A 244 -9.41 5.21 1.49
CA MET A 244 -8.20 6.04 1.44
C MET A 244 -6.93 5.17 1.45
N PHE A 245 -7.01 4.00 2.06
CA PHE A 245 -5.98 2.97 2.08
C PHE A 245 -6.56 1.66 1.57
N TYR A 246 -5.70 0.77 1.15
CA TYR A 246 -6.00 -0.60 0.77
C TYR A 246 -5.13 -1.53 1.61
N GLN A 247 -5.76 -2.53 2.21
CA GLN A 247 -5.01 -3.62 2.83
C GLN A 247 -4.48 -4.52 1.72
N VAL A 248 -3.20 -4.88 1.82
CA VAL A 248 -2.52 -5.80 0.90
C VAL A 248 -2.01 -6.97 1.71
N THR A 249 -2.53 -8.17 1.46
CA THR A 249 -2.02 -9.40 2.07
C THR A 249 -1.29 -10.23 1.04
N LEU A 250 -0.24 -10.95 1.46
CA LEU A 250 0.37 -12.01 0.69
C LEU A 250 -0.13 -13.34 1.26
N GLU A 251 -0.79 -14.13 0.42
CA GLU A 251 -1.42 -15.39 0.78
C GLU A 251 -0.79 -16.52 -0.02
N GLN A 252 -0.49 -17.64 0.64
CA GLN A 252 0.03 -18.85 0.02
C GLN A 252 -1.04 -19.94 -0.02
N LYS A 253 -1.18 -20.63 -1.15
CA LYS A 253 -2.03 -21.82 -1.32
C LYS A 253 -1.44 -22.78 -2.34
N TRP A 254 -1.84 -24.04 -2.27
CA TRP A 254 -1.65 -25.00 -3.34
C TRP A 254 -2.85 -24.94 -4.29
N GLU A 255 -2.62 -24.80 -5.59
CA GLU A 255 -3.66 -24.73 -6.62
C GLU A 255 -3.48 -25.88 -7.61
N GLN A 256 -4.55 -26.62 -7.86
CA GLN A 256 -4.56 -27.74 -8.80
C GLN A 256 -4.34 -27.25 -10.23
N VAL A 257 -3.33 -27.80 -10.90
CA VAL A 257 -3.01 -27.50 -12.30
C VAL A 257 -3.31 -28.68 -13.23
N TYR A 258 -3.40 -29.87 -12.66
CA TYR A 258 -3.76 -31.06 -13.41
C TYR A 258 -4.47 -32.07 -12.50
N SER A 259 -5.45 -32.80 -13.06
CA SER A 259 -6.06 -33.95 -12.42
C SER A 259 -6.48 -34.99 -13.47
N THR A 260 -6.44 -36.24 -13.10
CA THR A 260 -6.91 -37.37 -13.95
C THR A 260 -7.43 -38.50 -13.08
N GLN A 261 -8.28 -39.35 -13.66
CA GLN A 261 -8.87 -40.50 -13.03
C GLN A 261 -8.38 -41.80 -13.72
N ASN A 262 -8.11 -42.82 -12.92
CA ASN A 262 -7.75 -44.16 -13.40
C ASN A 262 -8.98 -45.06 -13.41
N ILE A 263 -9.82 -44.90 -14.44
CA ILE A 263 -11.13 -45.57 -14.54
C ILE A 263 -10.99 -47.10 -14.61
N TYR A 264 -9.92 -47.59 -15.24
CA TYR A 264 -9.70 -49.03 -15.44
C TYR A 264 -8.73 -49.67 -14.44
N HIS A 265 -8.18 -48.88 -13.51
CA HIS A 265 -7.20 -49.30 -12.49
C HIS A 265 -5.93 -49.99 -13.05
N GLU A 266 -5.61 -49.76 -14.33
CA GLU A 266 -4.48 -50.39 -15.03
C GLU A 266 -3.24 -49.49 -15.10
N ALA A 267 -3.42 -48.16 -15.02
CA ALA A 267 -2.33 -47.22 -15.17
C ALA A 267 -1.44 -47.17 -13.92
N LYS A 268 -0.14 -47.40 -14.11
CA LYS A 268 0.90 -47.30 -13.06
C LYS A 268 1.62 -45.99 -13.01
N SER A 269 1.37 -45.14 -13.99
CA SER A 269 1.97 -43.80 -14.09
C SER A 269 1.00 -42.79 -14.71
N VAL A 270 1.24 -41.54 -14.45
CA VAL A 270 0.54 -40.38 -15.08
C VAL A 270 1.56 -39.53 -15.80
N SER A 271 1.34 -39.32 -17.08
CA SER A 271 2.08 -38.32 -17.87
C SER A 271 1.28 -37.03 -17.90
N MET A 272 1.88 -35.95 -17.40
CA MET A 272 1.29 -34.62 -17.33
C MET A 272 2.03 -33.71 -18.29
N ASP A 273 1.27 -32.95 -19.08
CA ASP A 273 1.74 -31.87 -19.94
C ASP A 273 0.76 -30.70 -19.82
N VAL A 274 1.14 -29.65 -19.09
CA VAL A 274 0.27 -28.51 -18.80
C VAL A 274 1.00 -27.20 -18.99
N THR A 275 0.27 -26.21 -19.47
CA THR A 275 0.74 -24.84 -19.56
C THR A 275 0.22 -24.04 -18.37
N ILE A 276 1.11 -23.45 -17.60
CA ILE A 276 0.82 -22.67 -16.38
C ILE A 276 1.10 -21.20 -16.64
N ASP A 277 0.14 -20.32 -16.35
CA ASP A 277 0.42 -18.88 -16.32
C ASP A 277 1.33 -18.58 -15.14
N ARG A 278 2.44 -17.88 -15.35
CA ARG A 278 3.34 -17.43 -14.26
C ARG A 278 2.71 -16.37 -13.39
N GLU A 279 1.92 -15.50 -14.02
CA GLU A 279 1.18 -14.41 -13.39
C GLU A 279 -0.27 -14.43 -13.85
N ALA A 280 -1.19 -14.23 -12.92
CA ALA A 280 -2.60 -14.06 -13.21
C ALA A 280 -3.20 -12.97 -12.32
N VAL A 281 -4.05 -12.13 -12.90
CA VAL A 281 -4.74 -11.07 -12.15
C VAL A 281 -6.24 -11.29 -12.28
N TYR A 282 -6.95 -11.07 -11.17
CA TYR A 282 -8.42 -11.21 -11.13
C TYR A 282 -9.04 -9.95 -10.54
N ILE A 283 -10.05 -9.41 -11.21
CA ILE A 283 -10.88 -8.31 -10.73
C ILE A 283 -12.32 -8.82 -10.70
N ALA A 284 -13.00 -8.62 -9.56
CA ALA A 284 -14.36 -9.14 -9.36
C ALA A 284 -14.51 -10.65 -9.69
N GLY A 285 -13.46 -11.44 -9.42
CA GLY A 285 -13.44 -12.90 -9.67
C GLY A 285 -13.20 -13.31 -11.14
N ASN A 286 -13.05 -12.35 -12.07
CA ASN A 286 -12.77 -12.64 -13.47
C ASN A 286 -11.31 -12.36 -13.81
N LYS A 287 -10.69 -13.25 -14.61
CA LYS A 287 -9.31 -13.08 -15.07
C LYS A 287 -9.18 -11.78 -15.86
N ALA A 288 -8.22 -10.95 -15.47
CA ALA A 288 -7.96 -9.67 -16.12
C ALA A 288 -6.87 -9.81 -17.20
N VAL A 289 -6.95 -8.91 -18.16
CA VAL A 289 -5.90 -8.67 -19.16
C VAL A 289 -5.20 -7.35 -18.85
N TRP A 290 -3.90 -7.29 -19.13
CA TRP A 290 -3.10 -6.07 -18.96
C TRP A 290 -1.92 -6.06 -19.93
N ASP A 291 -1.37 -4.87 -20.14
CA ASP A 291 -0.14 -4.67 -20.90
C ASP A 291 0.85 -3.85 -20.07
N GLU A 292 1.94 -4.49 -19.65
CA GLU A 292 2.98 -3.83 -18.85
C GLU A 292 3.77 -2.76 -19.64
N LYS A 293 3.72 -2.79 -20.95
CA LYS A 293 4.36 -1.79 -21.81
C LYS A 293 3.52 -0.52 -21.93
N ASN A 294 2.22 -0.63 -21.69
CA ASN A 294 1.28 0.48 -21.77
C ASN A 294 1.05 1.08 -20.38
N VAL A 295 2.03 1.84 -19.89
CA VAL A 295 1.96 2.53 -18.60
C VAL A 295 1.45 3.95 -18.83
N VAL A 296 0.29 4.26 -18.29
CA VAL A 296 -0.31 5.60 -18.36
C VAL A 296 -0.13 6.32 -17.03
N GLU A 297 0.57 7.45 -17.03
CA GLU A 297 0.85 8.24 -15.81
C GLU A 297 1.43 7.39 -14.65
N GLY A 298 2.35 6.47 -14.97
CA GLY A 298 2.97 5.59 -13.98
C GLY A 298 2.06 4.48 -13.46
N THR A 299 0.91 4.22 -14.10
CA THR A 299 -0.08 3.23 -13.71
C THR A 299 -0.21 2.13 -14.78
N ILE A 300 -0.17 0.88 -14.35
CA ILE A 300 -0.51 -0.29 -15.14
C ILE A 300 -2.00 -0.56 -14.93
N TRP A 301 -2.76 -0.65 -16.03
CA TRP A 301 -4.19 -0.86 -16.00
C TRP A 301 -4.54 -2.32 -16.28
N PHE A 302 -5.44 -2.85 -15.46
CA PHE A 302 -5.98 -4.20 -15.54
C PHE A 302 -7.48 -4.11 -15.87
N LYS A 303 -7.93 -4.96 -16.81
CA LYS A 303 -9.32 -5.01 -17.26
C LYS A 303 -9.83 -6.43 -17.21
N SER A 304 -10.99 -6.65 -16.62
CA SER A 304 -11.70 -7.93 -16.66
C SER A 304 -13.10 -7.77 -17.22
N PHE A 305 -13.62 -8.84 -17.77
CA PHE A 305 -14.97 -8.88 -18.36
C PHE A 305 -15.80 -9.94 -17.64
N GLY A 306 -16.92 -9.54 -17.10
CA GLY A 306 -17.92 -10.42 -16.52
C GLY A 306 -18.66 -11.25 -17.58
N ARG A 307 -19.41 -12.26 -17.13
CA ARG A 307 -20.20 -13.12 -18.04
C ARG A 307 -21.26 -12.38 -18.86
N ALA A 308 -21.80 -11.29 -18.32
CA ALA A 308 -22.78 -10.44 -19.01
C ALA A 308 -22.11 -9.28 -19.79
N GLY A 309 -20.77 -9.29 -19.93
CA GLY A 309 -20.03 -8.24 -20.65
C GLY A 309 -19.70 -7.01 -19.81
N GLU A 310 -19.94 -7.03 -18.49
CA GLU A 310 -19.58 -5.94 -17.61
C GLU A 310 -18.05 -5.81 -17.54
N GLU A 311 -17.55 -4.59 -17.83
CA GLU A 311 -16.13 -4.28 -17.72
C GLU A 311 -15.82 -3.79 -16.29
N ALA A 312 -14.83 -4.43 -15.64
CA ALA A 312 -14.25 -3.97 -14.41
C ALA A 312 -12.79 -3.61 -14.63
N THR A 313 -12.38 -2.45 -14.11
CA THR A 313 -11.02 -1.93 -14.26
C THR A 313 -10.41 -1.55 -12.93
N ALA A 314 -9.11 -1.81 -12.77
CA ALA A 314 -8.31 -1.33 -11.66
C ALA A 314 -6.91 -0.97 -12.17
N GLY A 315 -6.26 -0.01 -11.50
CA GLY A 315 -4.90 0.39 -11.83
C GLY A 315 -3.97 0.23 -10.63
N LEU A 316 -2.78 -0.30 -10.87
CA LEU A 316 -1.69 -0.32 -9.89
C LEU A 316 -0.54 0.55 -10.38
N SER A 317 0.06 1.32 -9.49
CA SER A 317 1.27 2.04 -9.85
C SER A 317 2.40 1.06 -10.16
N ILE A 318 3.30 1.45 -11.07
CA ILE A 318 4.45 0.63 -11.44
C ILE A 318 5.32 0.27 -10.23
N GLU A 319 5.41 1.17 -9.25
CA GLU A 319 6.16 0.95 -8.01
C GLU A 319 5.56 -0.18 -7.18
N LEU A 320 4.25 -0.28 -7.14
CA LEU A 320 3.55 -1.33 -6.40
C LEU A 320 3.76 -2.69 -7.06
N VAL A 321 3.66 -2.74 -8.40
CA VAL A 321 3.92 -3.96 -9.18
C VAL A 321 5.39 -4.39 -9.06
N GLN A 322 6.34 -3.45 -9.16
CA GLN A 322 7.76 -3.72 -8.95
C GLN A 322 8.05 -4.26 -7.55
N ARG A 323 7.38 -3.71 -6.51
CA ARG A 323 7.53 -4.21 -5.14
C ARG A 323 7.02 -5.64 -4.99
N MET A 324 5.88 -5.98 -5.59
CA MET A 324 5.36 -7.34 -5.58
C MET A 324 6.30 -8.32 -6.28
N LYS A 325 6.78 -7.98 -7.48
CA LYS A 325 7.73 -8.82 -8.23
C LYS A 325 9.03 -9.03 -7.45
N TRP A 326 9.58 -7.98 -6.85
CA TRP A 326 10.77 -8.10 -6.01
C TRP A 326 10.56 -9.06 -4.82
N GLU A 327 9.38 -9.04 -4.19
CA GLU A 327 9.06 -10.03 -3.13
C GLU A 327 9.02 -11.45 -3.67
N GLN A 328 8.51 -11.65 -4.88
CA GLN A 328 8.41 -12.96 -5.50
C GLN A 328 9.75 -13.50 -5.94
N GLU A 329 10.61 -12.66 -6.52
CA GLU A 329 11.96 -13.01 -6.93
C GLU A 329 12.81 -13.49 -5.75
N ARG A 330 12.67 -12.88 -4.59
CA ARG A 330 13.32 -13.33 -3.33
C ARG A 330 12.89 -14.73 -2.89
N ALA A 331 11.71 -15.18 -3.27
CA ALA A 331 11.20 -16.53 -3.01
C ALA A 331 11.51 -17.53 -4.12
N GLY A 332 12.37 -17.14 -5.06
CA GLY A 332 12.78 -18.00 -6.18
C GLY A 332 11.79 -18.01 -7.34
N TRP A 333 10.81 -17.11 -7.37
CA TRP A 333 9.98 -16.95 -8.54
C TRP A 333 10.83 -16.37 -9.69
N LEU A 334 10.79 -17.06 -10.81
CA LEU A 334 11.52 -16.65 -12.00
C LEU A 334 10.59 -15.85 -12.90
N GLY A 335 10.78 -14.55 -12.94
CA GLY A 335 10.22 -13.68 -13.95
C GLY A 335 10.79 -14.05 -15.33
N GLY A 336 10.17 -13.56 -16.38
CA GLY A 336 10.64 -13.77 -17.75
C GLY A 336 9.73 -13.05 -18.75
N ASN A 337 10.16 -12.98 -20.00
CA ASN A 337 9.35 -12.40 -21.08
C ASN A 337 8.12 -13.24 -21.42
N GLU A 338 8.14 -14.53 -21.07
CA GLU A 338 7.05 -15.46 -21.32
C GLU A 338 6.12 -15.50 -20.09
N ARG A 339 4.85 -15.15 -20.32
CA ARG A 339 3.81 -15.21 -19.29
C ARG A 339 3.41 -16.63 -18.89
N GLN A 340 3.75 -17.61 -19.73
CA GLN A 340 3.40 -19.01 -19.56
C GLN A 340 4.64 -19.89 -19.49
N VAL A 341 4.52 -21.00 -18.78
CA VAL A 341 5.52 -22.05 -18.71
C VAL A 341 4.85 -23.39 -18.94
N ARG A 342 5.46 -24.22 -19.77
CA ARG A 342 5.06 -25.61 -19.99
C ARG A 342 5.74 -26.49 -18.95
N VAL A 343 4.97 -27.32 -18.28
CA VAL A 343 5.44 -28.28 -17.29
C VAL A 343 5.10 -29.68 -17.78
N GLU A 344 6.15 -30.45 -18.06
CA GLU A 344 6.04 -31.86 -18.43
C GLU A 344 6.61 -32.71 -17.29
N ARG A 345 5.83 -33.69 -16.83
CA ARG A 345 6.24 -34.62 -15.76
C ARG A 345 5.62 -35.97 -15.95
N ILE A 346 6.34 -36.99 -15.52
CA ILE A 346 5.83 -38.35 -15.38
C ILE A 346 5.92 -38.72 -13.90
N GLU A 347 4.79 -39.07 -13.31
CA GLU A 347 4.69 -39.49 -11.92
C GLU A 347 4.26 -40.95 -11.86
N TYR A 348 4.87 -41.71 -10.95
CA TYR A 348 4.58 -43.14 -10.76
C TYR A 348 3.83 -43.34 -9.45
N SER A 349 2.80 -44.23 -9.47
CA SER A 349 1.99 -44.53 -8.29
C SER A 349 2.72 -45.38 -7.23
N GLY A 350 3.95 -45.80 -7.50
CA GLY A 350 4.75 -46.63 -6.59
C GLY A 350 4.14 -48.01 -6.34
N GLU A 351 4.22 -48.49 -5.09
CA GLU A 351 3.64 -49.75 -4.67
C GLU A 351 2.11 -49.75 -4.54
N LYS A 352 1.47 -48.58 -4.60
CA LYS A 352 0.01 -48.42 -4.61
C LYS A 352 -0.52 -48.73 -6.01
N GLY A 353 -0.62 -49.95 -6.36
CA GLY A 353 -1.03 -50.40 -7.70
C GLY A 353 -2.44 -50.03 -8.13
N GLU A 354 -3.30 -49.62 -7.22
CA GLU A 354 -4.71 -49.29 -7.48
C GLU A 354 -5.01 -47.85 -6.98
N TRP A 355 -4.68 -46.85 -7.80
CA TRP A 355 -5.13 -45.48 -7.53
C TRP A 355 -6.38 -45.17 -8.36
N ARG A 356 -7.24 -44.27 -7.85
CA ARG A 356 -8.49 -43.85 -8.51
C ARG A 356 -8.37 -42.46 -9.10
N GLU A 357 -7.77 -41.55 -8.35
CA GLU A 357 -7.64 -40.15 -8.76
C GLU A 357 -6.21 -39.63 -8.48
N PHE A 358 -5.71 -38.82 -9.40
CA PHE A 358 -4.43 -38.15 -9.28
C PHE A 358 -4.63 -36.65 -9.40
N GLY A 359 -3.97 -35.84 -8.54
CA GLY A 359 -3.95 -34.42 -8.58
C GLY A 359 -2.53 -33.84 -8.50
N CYS A 360 -2.24 -32.86 -9.32
CA CYS A 360 -0.99 -32.13 -9.31
C CYS A 360 -1.25 -30.67 -9.00
N PHE A 361 -0.51 -30.11 -8.04
CA PHE A 361 -0.71 -28.78 -7.47
C PHE A 361 0.57 -27.97 -7.54
N VAL A 362 0.43 -26.69 -7.85
CA VAL A 362 1.51 -25.70 -7.84
C VAL A 362 1.32 -24.74 -6.66
N LEU A 363 2.42 -24.29 -6.07
CA LEU A 363 2.37 -23.21 -5.09
C LEU A 363 1.97 -21.90 -5.78
N VAL A 364 0.97 -21.23 -5.23
CA VAL A 364 0.53 -19.89 -5.64
C VAL A 364 0.69 -18.93 -4.48
N GLU A 365 1.35 -17.82 -4.75
CA GLU A 365 1.38 -16.66 -3.85
C GLU A 365 0.56 -15.54 -4.44
N SER A 366 -0.47 -15.11 -3.69
CA SER A 366 -1.44 -14.10 -4.13
C SER A 366 -1.30 -12.83 -3.32
N PHE A 367 -1.05 -11.70 -3.99
CA PHE A 367 -1.29 -10.40 -3.37
C PHE A 367 -2.77 -10.06 -3.49
N VAL A 368 -3.44 -9.97 -2.34
CA VAL A 368 -4.87 -9.72 -2.24
C VAL A 368 -5.08 -8.28 -1.79
N PHE A 369 -5.75 -7.50 -2.63
CA PHE A 369 -6.05 -6.09 -2.36
C PHE A 369 -7.48 -5.94 -1.89
N LYS A 370 -7.67 -5.49 -0.65
CA LYS A 370 -8.98 -5.22 -0.06
C LYS A 370 -9.14 -3.74 0.25
N ARG A 371 -10.33 -3.22 0.00
CA ARG A 371 -10.72 -1.88 0.46
C ARG A 371 -10.87 -1.88 1.98
N MET A 372 -10.96 -0.69 2.58
CA MET A 372 -11.09 -0.55 4.02
C MET A 372 -12.42 -1.08 4.58
N ASP A 373 -13.43 -1.27 3.74
CA ASP A 373 -14.69 -1.95 4.09
C ASP A 373 -14.60 -3.48 4.01
N GLY A 374 -13.40 -4.03 3.74
CA GLY A 374 -13.15 -5.46 3.58
C GLY A 374 -13.48 -6.01 2.19
N SER A 375 -14.09 -5.23 1.29
CA SER A 375 -14.42 -5.69 -0.05
C SER A 375 -13.16 -5.90 -0.90
N LEU A 376 -13.16 -7.00 -1.68
CA LEU A 376 -12.07 -7.33 -2.57
C LEU A 376 -12.03 -6.37 -3.76
N LEU A 377 -10.87 -5.77 -4.02
CA LEU A 377 -10.60 -5.04 -5.25
C LEU A 377 -10.08 -5.98 -6.33
N MET A 378 -8.97 -6.65 -6.05
CA MET A 378 -8.31 -7.54 -7.00
C MET A 378 -7.38 -8.51 -6.29
N THR A 379 -7.01 -9.59 -6.99
CA THR A 379 -5.89 -10.47 -6.63
C THR A 379 -4.85 -10.48 -7.73
N TYR A 380 -3.57 -10.55 -7.35
CA TYR A 380 -2.46 -10.71 -8.26
C TYR A 380 -1.68 -11.98 -7.85
N ASP A 381 -1.85 -13.02 -8.63
CA ASP A 381 -1.30 -14.35 -8.36
C ASP A 381 0.04 -14.55 -9.07
N PHE A 382 0.99 -15.07 -8.32
CA PHE A 382 2.30 -15.56 -8.81
C PHE A 382 2.36 -17.06 -8.61
N LYS A 383 2.50 -17.81 -9.69
CA LYS A 383 2.64 -19.26 -9.64
C LYS A 383 4.12 -19.65 -9.66
N HIS A 384 4.48 -20.63 -8.82
CA HIS A 384 5.84 -21.13 -8.65
C HIS A 384 6.00 -22.52 -9.29
N PRO A 385 6.27 -22.62 -10.61
CA PRO A 385 6.31 -23.92 -11.30
C PRO A 385 7.40 -24.88 -10.81
N HIS A 386 8.37 -24.36 -10.05
CA HIS A 386 9.39 -25.17 -9.38
C HIS A 386 8.92 -25.79 -8.05
N GLN A 387 7.78 -25.33 -7.53
CA GLN A 387 7.14 -25.84 -6.31
C GLN A 387 5.87 -26.61 -6.70
N ILE A 388 6.03 -27.90 -7.00
CA ILE A 388 4.94 -28.79 -7.41
C ILE A 388 4.84 -29.95 -6.43
N LYS A 389 3.62 -30.28 -6.04
CA LYS A 389 3.27 -31.45 -5.23
C LYS A 389 2.17 -32.24 -5.89
N CYS A 390 2.26 -33.56 -5.78
CA CYS A 390 1.27 -34.47 -6.33
C CYS A 390 0.64 -35.31 -5.22
N THR A 391 -0.61 -35.69 -5.41
CA THR A 391 -1.35 -36.57 -4.49
C THR A 391 -2.12 -37.61 -5.28
N TRP A 392 -2.32 -38.77 -4.66
CA TRP A 392 -2.98 -39.94 -5.19
C TRP A 392 -4.05 -40.40 -4.20
N ASP A 393 -5.24 -40.75 -4.69
CA ASP A 393 -6.34 -41.32 -3.90
C ASP A 393 -6.68 -42.73 -4.42
#